data_678991576de7ca9a7f5aff7a43209d0e
#
_entry.id   678991576de7ca9a7f5aff7a43209d0e
#
_cell.length_a   1.000
_cell.length_b   1.000
_cell.length_c   1.000
_cell.angle_alpha   90.00
_cell.angle_beta   90.00
_cell.angle_gamma   90.00
#
_symmetry.space_group_name_H-M   'P 1'
#
loop_
_entity.id
_entity.type
_entity.pdbx_description
1 polymer ?
#
loop_
_entity_poly.entity_id
_entity_poly.type
_entity_poly.pdbx_seq_one_letter_code
_entity_poly.pdbx_strand_id
1 'polypeptide(L)'
;MALLRTADVVRRYIARVLEPYGITPQQFNVLRILRGAHAGGTEGIPTLTIAERMIEEAPGITRLLDRLEAKGMVRRQRCPGDRRQVLCHATPQGLDLLGRIDGAMDEADEGALGTLSEEDKAQLIRLLDAVRAGHA
;
A
#
# COMPACT_ATOMS: atom_id res chain seq x y z
N MET A 1 11.69 -21.25 -2.89
CA MET A 1 10.42 -21.59 -2.18
C MET A 1 10.32 -20.93 -0.81
N ALA A 2 11.44 -20.80 -0.05
CA ALA A 2 11.43 -20.12 1.28
C ALA A 2 10.91 -18.67 1.20
N LEU A 3 11.35 -17.92 0.22
CA LEU A 3 10.93 -16.53 0.02
C LEU A 3 9.40 -16.40 -0.14
N LEU A 4 8.78 -17.23 -0.98
CA LEU A 4 7.35 -17.22 -1.21
C LEU A 4 6.54 -17.62 0.04
N ARG A 5 7.02 -18.61 0.80
CA ARG A 5 6.40 -19.01 2.06
C ARG A 5 6.46 -17.89 3.09
N THR A 6 7.60 -17.22 3.19
CA THR A 6 7.78 -16.09 4.11
C THR A 6 6.88 -14.92 3.71
N ALA A 7 6.82 -14.58 2.42
CA ALA A 7 5.94 -13.53 1.92
C ALA A 7 4.46 -13.83 2.26
N ASP A 8 4.01 -15.08 2.12
CA ASP A 8 2.65 -15.47 2.46
C ASP A 8 2.36 -15.36 3.97
N VAL A 9 3.31 -15.75 4.81
CA VAL A 9 3.17 -15.60 6.28
C VAL A 9 3.06 -14.14 6.66
N VAL A 10 3.93 -13.27 6.12
CA VAL A 10 3.93 -11.84 6.40
C VAL A 10 2.62 -11.19 5.90
N ARG A 11 2.16 -11.55 4.70
CA ARG A 11 0.90 -11.05 4.14
C ARG A 11 -0.29 -11.37 5.04
N ARG A 12 -0.39 -12.62 5.53
CA ARG A 12 -1.47 -13.01 6.45
C ARG A 12 -1.38 -12.27 7.79
N TYR A 13 -0.18 -12.01 8.25
CA TYR A 13 0.02 -11.25 9.47
C TYR A 13 -0.45 -9.81 9.30
N ILE A 14 -0.07 -9.13 8.22
CA ILE A 14 -0.54 -7.79 7.89
C ILE A 14 -2.06 -7.75 7.77
N ALA A 15 -2.67 -8.73 7.11
CA ALA A 15 -4.12 -8.81 6.97
C ALA A 15 -4.83 -8.84 8.33
N ARG A 16 -4.29 -9.57 9.30
CA ARG A 16 -4.82 -9.61 10.68
C ARG A 16 -4.68 -8.27 11.41
N VAL A 17 -3.57 -7.58 11.22
CA VAL A 17 -3.36 -6.24 11.81
C VAL A 17 -4.35 -5.22 11.26
N LEU A 18 -4.69 -5.33 9.98
CA LEU A 18 -5.62 -4.42 9.30
C LEU A 18 -7.10 -4.72 9.54
N GLU A 19 -7.43 -5.94 9.94
CA GLU A 19 -8.82 -6.39 10.13
C GLU A 19 -9.65 -5.46 11.04
N PRO A 20 -9.17 -5.00 12.22
CA PRO A 20 -9.91 -4.07 13.06
C PRO A 20 -10.23 -2.72 12.40
N TYR A 21 -9.47 -2.34 11.38
CA TYR A 21 -9.65 -1.08 10.65
C TYR A 21 -10.57 -1.23 9.43
N GLY A 22 -11.05 -2.44 9.14
CA GLY A 22 -12.00 -2.71 8.08
C GLY A 22 -11.44 -2.58 6.66
N ILE A 23 -10.12 -2.70 6.48
CA ILE A 23 -9.46 -2.66 5.17
C ILE A 23 -8.59 -3.89 4.93
N THR A 24 -8.40 -4.22 3.65
CA THR A 24 -7.53 -5.29 3.19
C THR A 24 -6.10 -4.79 2.96
N PRO A 25 -5.09 -5.68 2.88
CA PRO A 25 -3.73 -5.29 2.50
C PRO A 25 -3.65 -4.53 1.17
N GLN A 26 -4.43 -4.91 0.16
CA GLN A 26 -4.47 -4.20 -1.12
C GLN A 26 -5.05 -2.79 -0.99
N GLN A 27 -6.15 -2.63 -0.24
CA GLN A 27 -6.72 -1.32 0.04
C GLN A 27 -5.74 -0.43 0.81
N PHE A 28 -5.07 -0.99 1.80
CA PHE A 28 -4.02 -0.31 2.53
C PHE A 28 -2.88 0.16 1.61
N ASN A 29 -2.45 -0.71 0.69
CA ASN A 29 -1.40 -0.36 -0.27
C ASN A 29 -1.80 0.81 -1.17
N VAL A 30 -3.04 0.82 -1.69
CA VAL A 30 -3.58 1.97 -2.46
C VAL A 30 -3.51 3.26 -1.66
N LEU A 31 -4.00 3.24 -0.42
CA LEU A 31 -4.00 4.43 0.43
C LEU A 31 -2.58 4.94 0.72
N ARG A 32 -1.61 4.05 0.94
CA ARG A 32 -0.21 4.43 1.12
C ARG A 32 0.38 5.09 -0.12
N ILE A 33 0.07 4.56 -1.30
CA ILE A 33 0.51 5.14 -2.58
C ILE A 33 -0.05 6.55 -2.74
N LEU A 34 -1.33 6.74 -2.46
CA LEU A 34 -1.99 8.04 -2.54
C LEU A 34 -1.45 9.03 -1.49
N ARG A 35 -1.18 8.58 -0.27
CA ARG A 35 -0.55 9.40 0.76
C ARG A 35 0.85 9.87 0.34
N GLY A 36 1.65 8.98 -0.24
CA GLY A 36 2.96 9.31 -0.74
C GLY A 36 2.93 10.37 -1.85
N ALA A 37 1.99 10.25 -2.78
CA ALA A 37 1.77 11.24 -3.83
C ALA A 37 1.33 12.61 -3.26
N HIS A 38 0.42 12.61 -2.31
CA HIS A 38 -0.04 13.82 -1.63
C HIS A 38 1.10 14.52 -0.88
N ALA A 39 1.90 13.77 -0.12
CA ALA A 39 3.07 14.31 0.59
C ALA A 39 4.13 14.87 -0.35
N GLY A 40 4.25 14.32 -1.56
CA GLY A 40 5.14 14.80 -2.62
C GLY A 40 4.57 16.01 -3.40
N GLY A 41 3.43 16.57 -3.00
CA GLY A 41 2.80 17.72 -3.63
C GLY A 41 2.02 17.41 -4.91
N THR A 42 1.76 16.13 -5.19
CA THR A 42 0.98 15.72 -6.35
C THR A 42 -0.51 15.69 -6.00
N GLU A 43 -1.31 16.47 -6.70
CA GLU A 43 -2.76 16.51 -6.53
C GLU A 43 -3.43 15.38 -7.34
N GLY A 44 -3.45 14.19 -6.76
CA GLY A 44 -4.05 13.02 -7.40
C GLY A 44 -3.14 12.37 -8.43
N ILE A 45 -3.32 11.08 -8.61
CA ILE A 45 -2.58 10.28 -9.59
C ILE A 45 -3.53 9.41 -10.40
N PRO A 46 -3.17 9.12 -11.67
CA PRO A 46 -3.99 8.25 -12.52
C PRO A 46 -4.12 6.83 -11.96
N THR A 47 -5.25 6.19 -12.24
CA THR A 47 -5.50 4.79 -11.87
C THR A 47 -4.39 3.86 -12.34
N LEU A 48 -3.89 4.05 -13.55
CA LEU A 48 -2.79 3.24 -14.08
C LEU A 48 -1.52 3.38 -13.25
N THR A 49 -1.20 4.59 -12.81
CA THR A 49 -0.04 4.85 -11.96
C THR A 49 -0.16 4.15 -10.61
N ILE A 50 -1.37 4.11 -10.04
CA ILE A 50 -1.61 3.33 -8.82
C ILE A 50 -1.34 1.84 -9.07
N ALA A 51 -1.90 1.29 -10.15
CA ALA A 51 -1.72 -0.12 -10.51
C ALA A 51 -0.23 -0.49 -10.67
N GLU A 52 0.56 0.37 -11.32
CA GLU A 52 1.99 0.19 -11.51
C GLU A 52 2.81 0.21 -10.21
N ARG A 53 2.33 0.96 -9.20
CA ARG A 53 2.99 1.09 -7.89
C ARG A 53 2.53 0.07 -6.86
N MET A 54 1.51 -0.74 -7.15
CA MET A 54 1.04 -1.77 -6.25
C MET A 54 2.14 -2.80 -5.97
N ILE A 55 2.23 -3.26 -4.73
CA ILE A 55 3.15 -4.33 -4.32
C ILE A 55 2.83 -5.63 -5.06
N GLU A 56 1.55 -5.91 -5.26
CA GLU A 56 1.07 -7.06 -6.02
C GLU A 56 0.26 -6.58 -7.21
N GLU A 57 0.28 -7.35 -8.30
CA GLU A 57 -0.63 -7.09 -9.41
C GLU A 57 -2.07 -7.08 -8.91
N ALA A 58 -2.78 -6.04 -9.29
CA ALA A 58 -4.18 -5.88 -8.90
C ALA A 58 -5.06 -5.80 -10.16
N PRO A 59 -5.41 -6.93 -10.78
CA PRO A 59 -6.24 -6.94 -12.00
C PRO A 59 -7.62 -6.33 -11.77
N GLY A 60 -8.06 -6.25 -10.52
CA GLY A 60 -9.30 -5.60 -10.10
C GLY A 60 -9.12 -4.20 -9.53
N ILE A 61 -8.14 -3.41 -9.98
CA ILE A 61 -7.85 -2.07 -9.41
C ILE A 61 -9.08 -1.14 -9.41
N THR A 62 -9.91 -1.19 -10.45
CA THR A 62 -11.12 -0.38 -10.51
C THR A 62 -12.10 -0.74 -9.40
N ARG A 63 -12.33 -2.04 -9.15
CA ARG A 63 -13.19 -2.50 -8.04
C ARG A 63 -12.62 -2.14 -6.68
N LEU A 64 -11.32 -2.19 -6.55
CA LEU A 64 -10.61 -1.83 -5.33
C LEU A 64 -10.84 -0.35 -5.01
N LEU A 65 -10.71 0.51 -6.01
CA LEU A 65 -10.99 1.94 -5.91
C LEU A 65 -12.48 2.23 -5.66
N ASP A 66 -13.39 1.48 -6.32
CA ASP A 66 -14.83 1.61 -6.08
C ASP A 66 -15.19 1.36 -4.61
N ARG A 67 -14.61 0.33 -4.01
CA ARG A 67 -14.83 0.00 -2.60
C ARG A 67 -14.27 1.06 -1.66
N LEU A 68 -13.09 1.57 -1.96
CA LEU A 68 -12.47 2.65 -1.16
C LEU A 68 -13.25 3.96 -1.28
N GLU A 69 -13.76 4.28 -2.46
CA GLU A 69 -14.60 5.45 -2.67
C GLU A 69 -15.94 5.32 -1.93
N ALA A 70 -16.57 4.14 -1.97
CA ALA A 70 -17.79 3.85 -1.23
C ALA A 70 -17.60 3.98 0.29
N LYS A 71 -16.40 3.73 0.80
CA LYS A 71 -16.04 3.94 2.21
C LYS A 71 -15.63 5.38 2.53
N GLY A 72 -15.60 6.27 1.54
CA GLY A 72 -15.16 7.66 1.71
C GLY A 72 -13.66 7.85 1.90
N MET A 73 -12.84 6.85 1.59
CA MET A 73 -11.38 6.87 1.78
C MET A 73 -10.64 7.44 0.59
N VAL A 74 -11.22 7.34 -0.60
CA VAL A 74 -10.67 7.78 -1.87
C VAL A 74 -11.72 8.61 -2.60
N ARG A 75 -11.26 9.61 -3.32
CA ARG A 75 -12.06 10.39 -4.26
C ARG A 75 -11.47 10.28 -5.65
N ARG A 76 -12.30 10.07 -6.65
CA ARG A 76 -11.91 10.08 -8.05
C ARG A 76 -12.52 11.29 -8.75
N GLN A 77 -11.75 11.94 -9.59
CA GLN A 77 -12.25 13.02 -10.43
C GLN A 77 -11.58 12.96 -11.79
N ARG A 78 -12.28 13.40 -12.82
CA ARG A 78 -11.72 13.50 -14.16
C ARG A 78 -10.67 14.60 -14.20
N CYS A 79 -9.56 14.34 -14.89
CA CYS A 79 -8.53 15.35 -15.09
C CYS A 79 -9.08 16.50 -15.93
N PRO A 80 -8.95 17.77 -15.49
CA PRO A 80 -9.43 18.92 -16.25
C PRO A 80 -8.77 19.08 -17.63
N GLY A 81 -7.50 18.64 -17.74
CA GLY A 81 -6.73 18.73 -18.98
C GLY A 81 -6.90 17.54 -19.93
N ASP A 82 -7.34 16.40 -19.43
CA ASP A 82 -7.59 15.19 -20.21
C ASP A 82 -8.72 14.37 -19.59
N ARG A 83 -9.89 14.46 -20.20
CA ARG A 83 -11.11 13.77 -19.72
C ARG A 83 -11.01 12.24 -19.78
N ARG A 84 -9.99 11.68 -20.45
CA ARG A 84 -9.73 10.24 -20.49
C ARG A 84 -9.06 9.74 -19.22
N GLN A 85 -8.39 10.63 -18.48
CA GLN A 85 -7.76 10.30 -17.22
C GLN A 85 -8.68 10.55 -16.02
N VAL A 86 -8.71 9.58 -15.13
CA VAL A 86 -9.32 9.70 -13.81
C VAL A 86 -8.19 9.81 -12.78
N LEU A 87 -8.20 10.90 -12.04
CA LEU A 87 -7.25 11.14 -10.94
C LEU A 87 -7.85 10.66 -9.62
N CYS A 88 -7.07 9.92 -8.87
CA CYS A 88 -7.43 9.40 -7.57
C CYS A 88 -6.70 10.17 -6.47
N HIS A 89 -7.43 10.50 -5.42
CA HIS A 89 -6.94 11.23 -4.25
C HIS A 89 -7.31 10.46 -2.98
N ALA A 90 -6.42 10.43 -2.00
CA ALA A 90 -6.82 10.08 -0.65
C ALA A 90 -7.65 11.23 -0.05
N THR A 91 -8.78 10.90 0.56
CA THR A 91 -9.57 11.88 1.29
C THR A 91 -8.94 12.18 2.66
N PRO A 92 -9.30 13.28 3.34
CA PRO A 92 -8.90 13.49 4.73
C PRO A 92 -9.23 12.31 5.64
N GLN A 93 -10.37 11.65 5.41
CA GLN A 93 -10.78 10.44 6.14
C GLN A 93 -9.83 9.26 5.86
N GLY A 94 -9.42 9.07 4.61
CA GLY A 94 -8.43 8.05 4.23
C GLY A 94 -7.07 8.30 4.86
N LEU A 95 -6.60 9.55 4.85
CA LEU A 95 -5.33 9.93 5.48
C LEU A 95 -5.38 9.75 7.01
N ASP A 96 -6.49 10.11 7.64
CA ASP A 96 -6.70 9.92 9.08
C ASP A 96 -6.68 8.43 9.47
N LEU A 97 -7.34 7.58 8.67
CA LEU A 97 -7.28 6.14 8.87
C LEU A 97 -5.84 5.61 8.82
N LEU A 98 -5.05 6.04 7.83
CA LEU A 98 -3.64 5.67 7.74
C LEU A 98 -2.85 6.11 8.98
N GLY A 99 -3.09 7.31 9.47
CA GLY A 99 -2.45 7.82 10.70
C GLY A 99 -2.74 6.93 11.91
N ARG A 100 -3.96 6.41 12.02
CA ARG A 100 -4.33 5.46 13.08
C ARG A 100 -3.70 4.08 12.91
N ILE A 101 -3.50 3.65 11.66
CA ILE A 101 -2.88 2.36 11.34
C ILE A 101 -1.36 2.39 11.53
N ASP A 102 -0.71 3.52 11.31
CA ASP A 102 0.76 3.64 11.33
C ASP A 102 1.38 3.03 12.61
N GLY A 103 0.84 3.34 13.78
CA GLY A 103 1.33 2.77 15.04
C GLY A 103 1.18 1.25 15.12
N ALA A 104 0.05 0.72 14.69
CA ALA A 104 -0.20 -0.73 14.67
C ALA A 104 0.71 -1.44 13.65
N MET A 105 1.03 -0.79 12.54
CA MET A 105 1.96 -1.34 11.54
C MET A 105 3.40 -1.33 12.04
N ASP A 106 3.83 -0.29 12.74
CA ASP A 106 5.16 -0.24 13.35
C ASP A 106 5.33 -1.36 14.39
N GLU A 107 4.34 -1.56 15.26
CA GLU A 107 4.33 -2.68 16.21
C GLU A 107 4.34 -4.04 15.50
N ALA A 108 3.63 -4.16 14.39
CA ALA A 108 3.57 -5.37 13.58
C ALA A 108 4.92 -5.69 12.92
N ASP A 109 5.60 -4.69 12.39
CA ASP A 109 6.93 -4.84 11.79
C ASP A 109 7.95 -5.27 12.85
N GLU A 110 7.92 -4.67 14.02
CA GLU A 110 8.73 -5.09 15.17
C GLU A 110 8.43 -6.53 15.60
N GLY A 111 7.13 -6.91 15.64
CA GLY A 111 6.70 -8.26 15.98
C GLY A 111 7.10 -9.30 14.93
N ALA A 112 6.93 -9.01 13.66
CA ALA A 112 7.26 -9.92 12.56
C ALA A 112 8.77 -10.14 12.39
N LEU A 113 9.57 -9.11 12.65
CA LEU A 113 11.02 -9.11 12.48
C LEU A 113 11.79 -9.03 13.81
N GLY A 114 11.09 -9.14 14.93
CA GLY A 114 11.66 -8.98 16.28
C GLY A 114 12.72 -10.02 16.66
N THR A 115 12.78 -11.13 15.93
CA THR A 115 13.84 -12.16 16.10
C THR A 115 15.13 -11.80 15.40
N LEU A 116 15.12 -10.76 14.56
CA LEU A 116 16.30 -10.31 13.81
C LEU A 116 16.95 -9.11 14.50
N SER A 117 18.28 -9.08 14.49
CA SER A 117 19.04 -7.90 14.87
C SER A 117 18.85 -6.78 13.84
N GLU A 118 19.17 -5.54 14.20
CA GLU A 118 19.12 -4.41 13.25
C GLU A 118 20.05 -4.62 12.05
N GLU A 119 21.20 -5.26 12.27
CA GLU A 119 22.13 -5.61 11.20
C GLU A 119 21.51 -6.64 10.25
N ASP A 120 20.88 -7.70 10.78
CA ASP A 120 20.18 -8.71 9.98
C ASP A 120 19.01 -8.11 9.18
N LYS A 121 18.24 -7.21 9.77
CA LYS A 121 17.16 -6.50 9.07
C LYS A 121 17.71 -5.70 7.89
N ALA A 122 18.79 -4.94 8.11
CA ALA A 122 19.43 -4.16 7.05
C ALA A 122 19.98 -5.07 5.94
N GLN A 123 20.58 -6.20 6.30
CA GLN A 123 21.05 -7.19 5.33
C GLN A 123 19.89 -7.81 4.55
N LEU A 124 18.80 -8.17 5.20
CA LEU A 124 17.61 -8.71 4.55
C LEU A 124 17.06 -7.72 3.51
N ILE A 125 16.94 -6.44 3.85
CA ILE A 125 16.49 -5.41 2.92
C ILE A 125 17.40 -5.37 1.69
N ARG A 126 18.72 -5.32 1.87
CA ARG A 126 19.70 -5.30 0.76
C ARG A 126 19.55 -6.52 -0.15
N LEU A 127 19.37 -7.70 0.42
CA LEU A 127 19.23 -8.94 -0.35
C LEU A 127 17.92 -8.96 -1.14
N LEU A 128 16.81 -8.52 -0.54
CA LEU A 128 15.51 -8.43 -1.22
C LEU A 128 15.54 -7.37 -2.34
N ASP A 129 16.21 -6.24 -2.13
CA ASP A 129 16.40 -5.21 -3.16
C ASP A 129 17.20 -5.76 -4.34
N ALA A 130 18.27 -6.51 -4.07
CA ALA A 130 19.07 -7.13 -5.13
C ALA A 130 18.26 -8.14 -5.95
N VAL A 131 17.40 -8.92 -5.31
CA VAL A 131 16.49 -9.85 -6.02
C VAL A 131 15.54 -9.08 -6.93
N ARG A 132 14.91 -8.00 -6.44
CA ARG A 132 14.00 -7.17 -7.26
C ARG A 132 14.72 -6.54 -8.45
N ALA A 133 15.90 -5.97 -8.22
CA ALA A 133 16.69 -5.33 -9.28
C ALA A 133 17.09 -6.29 -10.40
N GLY A 134 17.30 -7.56 -10.08
CA GLY A 134 17.62 -8.59 -11.08
C GLY A 134 16.46 -9.02 -11.97
N HIS A 135 15.23 -8.58 -11.66
CA HIS A 135 14.00 -8.95 -12.38
C HIS A 135 13.18 -7.72 -12.83
N ALA A 136 13.73 -6.53 -12.66
CA ALA A 136 13.10 -5.29 -13.09
C ALA A 136 13.19 -5.08 -14.61
#